data_d7537ab8fcce69cb5a5f93f92388328f
#
_entry.id   d7537ab8fcce69cb5a5f93f92388328f
#
_cell.length_a   1.000
_cell.length_b   1.000
_cell.length_c   1.000
_cell.angle_alpha   90.00
_cell.angle_beta   90.00
_cell.angle_gamma   90.00
#
_symmetry.space_group_name_H-M   'P 1'
#
loop_
_entity.id
_entity.type
_entity.pdbx_description
1 polymer ?
#
loop_
_entity_poly.entity_id
_entity_poly.type
_entity_poly.pdbx_seq_one_letter_code
_entity_poly.pdbx_strand_id
1 'polypeptide(L)'
;MSHHRSMKSLVQEYLGERRRLGFSLTISGSQLMAFARFADHSGHRGPLTCRIILDWVQGQIPLAEHITWARRLEVIRPFAKYRARFDPRTEIPDAHLFGKGHRRLTPHIYSDQEIVDLLRAAREMTPQGTLRPATYEALFGLIAATGLRISEALHLRCKDVDLVQGMLTIRQTKFSKSRLVPLHATAVKALQKYTAFRQLYVPVRLEALLFVSASGAGLVNRTVHGVFERLRAELGWIARGAHAAPRIHDLSSPWCKQLNSRRSGIWV
;
A
#
# COMPACT_ATOMS: atom_id res chain seq x y z
N MET A 1 36.58 -14.79 -26.56
CA MET A 1 36.29 -14.81 -25.08
C MET A 1 34.88 -14.31 -24.86
N SER A 2 33.94 -15.18 -24.52
CA SER A 2 32.54 -14.78 -24.27
C SER A 2 32.50 -14.01 -22.95
N HIS A 3 32.25 -12.70 -23.01
CA HIS A 3 32.05 -11.88 -21.82
C HIS A 3 30.79 -12.39 -21.09
N HIS A 4 30.98 -13.17 -20.06
CA HIS A 4 29.89 -13.60 -19.18
C HIS A 4 29.30 -12.35 -18.50
N ARG A 5 28.09 -11.95 -18.94
CA ARG A 5 27.34 -10.86 -18.32
C ARG A 5 26.98 -11.27 -16.88
N SER A 6 27.15 -10.36 -15.92
CA SER A 6 26.73 -10.58 -14.54
C SER A 6 25.21 -10.72 -14.43
N MET A 7 24.74 -11.43 -13.43
CA MET A 7 23.29 -11.56 -13.17
C MET A 7 22.67 -10.18 -12.92
N LYS A 8 23.40 -9.28 -12.28
CA LYS A 8 22.99 -7.88 -12.09
C LYS A 8 22.71 -7.18 -13.41
N SER A 9 23.59 -7.32 -14.40
CA SER A 9 23.40 -6.72 -15.73
C SER A 9 22.15 -7.29 -16.44
N LEU A 10 21.95 -8.60 -16.36
CA LEU A 10 20.79 -9.27 -16.97
C LEU A 10 19.45 -8.84 -16.34
N VAL A 11 19.42 -8.68 -15.02
CA VAL A 11 18.22 -8.20 -14.30
C VAL A 11 17.97 -6.72 -14.62
N GLN A 12 19.01 -5.89 -14.72
CA GLN A 12 18.86 -4.48 -15.09
C GLN A 12 18.29 -4.30 -16.50
N GLU A 13 18.75 -5.09 -17.45
CA GLU A 13 18.22 -5.13 -18.83
C GLU A 13 16.72 -5.48 -18.84
N TYR A 14 16.34 -6.56 -18.17
CA TYR A 14 14.94 -6.96 -18.01
C TYR A 14 14.08 -5.88 -17.39
N LEU A 15 14.52 -5.28 -16.27
CA LEU A 15 13.79 -4.21 -15.60
C LEU A 15 13.66 -2.97 -16.47
N GLY A 16 14.70 -2.62 -17.23
CA GLY A 16 14.68 -1.52 -18.19
C GLY A 16 13.64 -1.73 -19.28
N GLU A 17 13.58 -2.93 -19.87
CA GLU A 17 12.59 -3.27 -20.88
C GLU A 17 11.16 -3.22 -20.32
N ARG A 18 10.93 -3.84 -19.15
CA ARG A 18 9.60 -3.83 -18.53
C ARG A 18 9.13 -2.43 -18.15
N ARG A 19 10.04 -1.56 -17.70
CA ARG A 19 9.71 -0.16 -17.38
C ARG A 19 9.36 0.66 -18.61
N ARG A 20 10.04 0.44 -19.74
CA ARG A 20 9.67 1.06 -21.04
C ARG A 20 8.26 0.65 -21.49
N LEU A 21 7.79 -0.54 -21.10
CA LEU A 21 6.43 -0.99 -21.33
C LEU A 21 5.41 -0.48 -20.27
N GLY A 22 5.80 0.48 -19.40
CA GLY A 22 4.92 1.10 -18.42
C GLY A 22 4.78 0.39 -17.08
N PHE A 23 5.55 -0.69 -16.82
CA PHE A 23 5.53 -1.37 -15.52
C PHE A 23 6.49 -0.69 -14.53
N SER A 24 6.02 -0.19 -13.40
CA SER A 24 6.88 0.45 -12.39
C SER A 24 7.86 -0.53 -11.73
N LEU A 25 7.42 -1.74 -11.42
CA LEU A 25 8.17 -2.84 -10.79
C LEU A 25 9.07 -2.38 -9.61
N THR A 26 8.56 -1.50 -8.75
CA THR A 26 9.35 -0.96 -7.64
C THR A 26 9.76 -2.05 -6.65
N ILE A 27 8.80 -2.77 -6.06
CA ILE A 27 9.06 -3.82 -5.07
C ILE A 27 9.69 -5.05 -5.73
N SER A 28 9.08 -5.56 -6.81
CA SER A 28 9.60 -6.72 -7.53
C SER A 28 10.99 -6.47 -8.11
N GLY A 29 11.26 -5.26 -8.58
CA GLY A 29 12.58 -4.87 -9.07
C GLY A 29 13.64 -4.89 -7.98
N SER A 30 13.32 -4.40 -6.78
CA SER A 30 14.23 -4.46 -5.63
C SER A 30 14.55 -5.90 -5.23
N GLN A 31 13.54 -6.78 -5.25
CA GLN A 31 13.73 -8.22 -4.97
C GLN A 31 14.56 -8.92 -6.06
N LEU A 32 14.32 -8.63 -7.34
CA LEU A 32 15.13 -9.16 -8.43
C LEU A 32 16.58 -8.69 -8.36
N MET A 33 16.82 -7.44 -7.98
CA MET A 33 18.17 -6.92 -7.75
C MET A 33 18.84 -7.57 -6.54
N ALA A 34 18.10 -7.95 -5.51
CA ALA A 34 18.62 -8.72 -4.37
C ALA A 34 19.02 -10.14 -4.81
N PHE A 35 18.18 -10.80 -5.61
CA PHE A 35 18.52 -12.08 -6.25
C PHE A 35 19.79 -11.97 -7.10
N ALA A 36 19.89 -10.94 -7.95
CA ALA A 36 21.05 -10.75 -8.82
C ALA A 36 22.36 -10.61 -8.02
N ARG A 37 22.33 -9.81 -6.94
CA ARG A 37 23.47 -9.68 -6.04
C ARG A 37 23.85 -11.02 -5.40
N PHE A 38 22.87 -11.77 -4.93
CA PHE A 38 23.09 -13.11 -4.38
C PHE A 38 23.75 -14.03 -5.39
N ALA A 39 23.22 -14.14 -6.61
CA ALA A 39 23.75 -15.00 -7.67
C ALA A 39 25.20 -14.61 -8.05
N ASP A 40 25.48 -13.32 -8.20
CA ASP A 40 26.83 -12.82 -8.51
C ASP A 40 27.82 -13.11 -7.37
N HIS A 41 27.42 -12.95 -6.09
CA HIS A 41 28.23 -13.27 -4.91
C HIS A 41 28.48 -14.79 -4.74
N SER A 42 27.49 -15.62 -5.08
CA SER A 42 27.64 -17.07 -5.08
C SER A 42 28.53 -17.59 -6.23
N GLY A 43 29.11 -16.70 -7.02
CA GLY A 43 29.95 -17.08 -8.14
C GLY A 43 29.17 -17.74 -9.30
N HIS A 44 27.85 -17.63 -9.33
CA HIS A 44 27.04 -18.24 -10.39
C HIS A 44 27.42 -17.68 -11.76
N ARG A 45 27.69 -18.57 -12.69
CA ARG A 45 28.04 -18.26 -14.08
C ARG A 45 27.23 -19.16 -15.02
N GLY A 46 26.79 -18.61 -16.14
CA GLY A 46 26.05 -19.38 -17.12
C GLY A 46 24.53 -19.21 -17.04
N PRO A 47 23.76 -20.20 -17.51
CA PRO A 47 22.31 -20.15 -17.58
C PRO A 47 21.70 -20.11 -16.17
N LEU A 48 20.54 -19.48 -16.06
CA LEU A 48 19.78 -19.47 -14.82
C LEU A 48 19.23 -20.88 -14.54
N THR A 49 19.54 -21.46 -13.39
CA THR A 49 19.09 -22.79 -12.98
C THR A 49 18.09 -22.74 -11.84
N CYS A 50 17.23 -23.76 -11.72
CA CYS A 50 16.34 -23.89 -10.57
C CYS A 50 17.10 -23.90 -9.26
N ARG A 51 18.29 -24.50 -9.21
CA ARG A 51 19.13 -24.58 -8.02
C ARG A 51 19.42 -23.17 -7.44
N ILE A 52 20.02 -22.28 -8.24
CA ILE A 52 20.38 -20.93 -7.73
C ILE A 52 19.14 -20.11 -7.35
N ILE A 53 18.01 -20.32 -8.03
CA ILE A 53 16.74 -19.69 -7.69
C ILE A 53 16.27 -20.17 -6.31
N LEU A 54 16.26 -21.50 -6.09
CA LEU A 54 15.78 -22.09 -4.85
C LEU A 54 16.70 -21.78 -3.67
N ASP A 55 18.00 -21.80 -3.88
CA ASP A 55 18.98 -21.37 -2.87
C ASP A 55 18.72 -19.94 -2.40
N TRP A 56 18.38 -19.02 -3.30
CA TRP A 56 18.01 -17.66 -2.92
C TRP A 56 16.64 -17.59 -2.26
N VAL A 57 15.64 -18.30 -2.78
CA VAL A 57 14.28 -18.27 -2.26
C VAL A 57 14.24 -18.74 -0.81
N GLN A 58 14.96 -19.80 -0.48
CA GLN A 58 14.98 -20.44 0.83
C GLN A 58 16.08 -19.91 1.75
N GLY A 59 17.27 -19.67 1.22
CA GLY A 59 18.47 -19.39 2.01
C GLY A 59 18.50 -18.04 2.73
N GLN A 60 17.72 -17.05 2.28
CA GLN A 60 17.73 -15.70 2.87
C GLN A 60 16.90 -15.57 4.15
N ILE A 61 15.97 -16.47 4.41
CA ILE A 61 15.11 -16.48 5.60
C ILE A 61 14.79 -17.95 5.93
N PRO A 62 15.64 -18.64 6.68
CA PRO A 62 15.48 -20.07 6.98
C PRO A 62 14.17 -20.44 7.68
N LEU A 63 13.64 -19.51 8.50
CA LEU A 63 12.38 -19.69 9.26
C LEU A 63 11.18 -19.03 8.57
N ALA A 64 11.31 -18.64 7.28
CA ALA A 64 10.19 -18.03 6.57
C ALA A 64 9.10 -19.07 6.29
N GLU A 65 7.84 -18.64 6.42
CA GLU A 65 6.69 -19.44 5.98
C GLU A 65 6.75 -19.71 4.47
N HIS A 66 6.22 -20.86 4.04
CA HIS A 66 6.09 -21.27 2.63
C HIS A 66 5.50 -20.16 1.73
N ILE A 67 4.60 -19.34 2.27
CA ILE A 67 4.02 -18.15 1.60
C ILE A 67 5.11 -17.14 1.16
N THR A 68 6.13 -16.93 1.98
CA THR A 68 7.24 -16.02 1.64
C THR A 68 8.07 -16.56 0.49
N TRP A 69 8.35 -17.87 0.50
CA TRP A 69 9.06 -18.55 -0.59
C TRP A 69 8.25 -18.53 -1.89
N ALA A 70 6.95 -18.83 -1.81
CA ALA A 70 6.06 -18.75 -2.96
C ALA A 70 6.05 -17.34 -3.59
N ARG A 71 5.95 -16.28 -2.77
CA ARG A 71 5.99 -14.88 -3.25
C ARG A 71 7.32 -14.51 -3.90
N ARG A 72 8.45 -14.97 -3.35
CA ARG A 72 9.77 -14.76 -3.98
C ARG A 72 9.86 -15.47 -5.32
N LEU A 73 9.35 -16.69 -5.38
CA LEU A 73 9.30 -17.46 -6.62
C LEU A 73 8.45 -16.77 -7.69
N GLU A 74 7.28 -16.23 -7.32
CA GLU A 74 6.43 -15.44 -8.21
C GLU A 74 7.15 -14.22 -8.81
N VAL A 75 8.07 -13.60 -8.06
CA VAL A 75 8.86 -12.46 -8.57
C VAL A 75 9.92 -12.90 -9.57
N ILE A 76 10.60 -14.04 -9.36
CA ILE A 76 11.70 -14.49 -10.23
C ILE A 76 11.20 -15.15 -11.51
N ARG A 77 10.10 -15.89 -11.46
CA ARG A 77 9.61 -16.65 -12.63
C ARG A 77 9.43 -15.83 -13.91
N PRO A 78 8.85 -14.60 -13.88
CA PRO A 78 8.78 -13.76 -15.08
C PRO A 78 10.15 -13.43 -15.68
N PHE A 79 11.16 -13.22 -14.83
CA PHE A 79 12.53 -13.01 -15.27
C PHE A 79 13.14 -14.31 -15.85
N ALA A 80 12.93 -15.46 -15.22
CA ALA A 80 13.39 -16.75 -15.75
C ALA A 80 12.75 -17.03 -17.13
N LYS A 81 11.44 -16.83 -17.29
CA LYS A 81 10.75 -16.92 -18.58
C LYS A 81 11.32 -15.97 -19.64
N TYR A 82 11.67 -14.76 -19.24
CA TYR A 82 12.31 -13.79 -20.14
C TYR A 82 13.69 -14.30 -20.58
N ARG A 83 14.51 -14.80 -19.65
CA ARG A 83 15.85 -15.31 -19.93
C ARG A 83 15.83 -16.55 -20.82
N ALA A 84 14.86 -17.45 -20.66
CA ALA A 84 14.71 -18.64 -21.48
C ALA A 84 14.52 -18.35 -22.98
N ARG A 85 14.11 -17.13 -23.35
CA ARG A 85 14.03 -16.72 -24.77
C ARG A 85 15.41 -16.50 -25.40
N PHE A 86 16.43 -16.23 -24.61
CA PHE A 86 17.80 -15.93 -25.07
C PHE A 86 18.77 -17.07 -24.79
N ASP A 87 18.50 -17.88 -23.76
CA ASP A 87 19.29 -19.06 -23.43
C ASP A 87 18.34 -20.23 -23.09
N PRO A 88 18.15 -21.17 -24.03
CA PRO A 88 17.26 -22.32 -23.82
C PRO A 88 17.64 -23.23 -22.65
N ARG A 89 18.88 -23.13 -22.14
CA ARG A 89 19.33 -23.87 -20.96
C ARG A 89 18.82 -23.26 -19.65
N THR A 90 18.13 -22.11 -19.72
CA THR A 90 17.53 -21.49 -18.56
C THR A 90 16.36 -22.34 -18.05
N GLU A 91 16.42 -22.70 -16.78
CA GLU A 91 15.39 -23.48 -16.11
C GLU A 91 14.32 -22.55 -15.53
N ILE A 92 13.05 -22.96 -15.64
CA ILE A 92 11.91 -22.24 -15.08
C ILE A 92 11.29 -23.10 -13.98
N PRO A 93 11.43 -22.69 -12.69
CA PRO A 93 10.87 -23.48 -11.59
C PRO A 93 9.34 -23.56 -11.67
N ASP A 94 8.76 -24.64 -11.14
CA ASP A 94 7.30 -24.80 -11.11
C ASP A 94 6.62 -23.69 -10.34
N ALA A 95 5.43 -23.28 -10.81
CA ALA A 95 4.67 -22.18 -10.23
C ALA A 95 4.19 -22.47 -8.80
N HIS A 96 3.90 -23.72 -8.54
CA HIS A 96 3.23 -24.18 -7.34
C HIS A 96 4.15 -24.92 -6.37
N LEU A 97 5.47 -24.87 -6.61
CA LEU A 97 6.47 -25.58 -5.82
C LEU A 97 6.33 -25.33 -4.30
N PHE A 98 5.96 -24.13 -3.92
CA PHE A 98 5.71 -23.75 -2.51
C PHE A 98 4.23 -23.46 -2.23
N GLY A 99 3.33 -23.92 -3.09
CA GLY A 99 1.91 -23.63 -2.98
C GLY A 99 1.55 -22.20 -3.42
N LYS A 100 0.42 -21.70 -2.94
CA LYS A 100 -0.08 -20.35 -3.29
C LYS A 100 0.63 -19.28 -2.47
N GLY A 101 1.27 -18.30 -3.13
CA GLY A 101 1.92 -17.14 -2.49
C GLY A 101 0.94 -16.13 -1.86
N HIS A 102 -0.34 -16.27 -2.12
CA HIS A 102 -1.37 -15.37 -1.60
C HIS A 102 -2.54 -16.16 -0.99
N ARG A 103 -2.77 -15.99 0.30
CA ARG A 103 -4.06 -16.32 0.93
C ARG A 103 -4.99 -15.11 0.76
N ARG A 104 -6.09 -15.28 0.03
CA ARG A 104 -7.17 -14.29 0.06
C ARG A 104 -8.02 -14.58 1.30
N LEU A 105 -7.70 -13.91 2.39
CA LEU A 105 -8.61 -13.85 3.52
C LEU A 105 -9.77 -12.91 3.17
N THR A 106 -10.96 -13.25 3.63
CA THR A 106 -12.12 -12.37 3.51
C THR A 106 -11.82 -11.04 4.21
N PRO A 107 -12.01 -9.88 3.55
CA PRO A 107 -11.76 -8.60 4.18
C PRO A 107 -12.70 -8.39 5.37
N HIS A 108 -12.24 -7.68 6.39
CA HIS A 108 -13.10 -7.26 7.49
C HIS A 108 -14.10 -6.22 6.98
N ILE A 109 -15.37 -6.39 7.35
CA ILE A 109 -16.44 -5.42 7.06
C ILE A 109 -16.71 -4.66 8.35
N TYR A 110 -16.33 -3.38 8.35
CA TYR A 110 -16.54 -2.51 9.50
C TYR A 110 -18.02 -2.18 9.71
N SER A 111 -18.51 -2.33 10.93
CA SER A 111 -19.78 -1.77 11.36
C SER A 111 -19.68 -0.24 11.52
N ASP A 112 -20.83 0.43 11.59
CA ASP A 112 -20.87 1.88 11.85
C ASP A 112 -20.26 2.21 13.22
N GLN A 113 -20.53 1.37 14.22
CA GLN A 113 -19.96 1.53 15.55
C GLN A 113 -18.44 1.41 15.57
N GLU A 114 -17.89 0.43 14.86
CA GLU A 114 -16.42 0.27 14.75
C GLU A 114 -15.78 1.50 14.10
N ILE A 115 -16.43 2.11 13.10
CA ILE A 115 -15.92 3.36 12.50
C ILE A 115 -15.97 4.50 13.51
N VAL A 116 -17.08 4.68 14.23
CA VAL A 116 -17.21 5.71 15.26
C VAL A 116 -16.15 5.52 16.35
N ASP A 117 -15.93 4.29 16.81
CA ASP A 117 -14.94 3.98 17.85
C ASP A 117 -13.51 4.26 17.35
N LEU A 118 -13.18 3.95 16.08
CA LEU A 118 -11.90 4.29 15.48
C LEU A 118 -11.67 5.80 15.43
N LEU A 119 -12.68 6.58 15.03
CA LEU A 119 -12.58 8.04 14.95
C LEU A 119 -12.43 8.65 16.33
N ARG A 120 -13.16 8.13 17.34
CA ARG A 120 -13.03 8.54 18.73
C ARG A 120 -11.62 8.25 19.25
N ALA A 121 -11.13 7.03 19.09
CA ALA A 121 -9.77 6.66 19.50
C ALA A 121 -8.70 7.52 18.80
N ALA A 122 -8.88 7.85 17.53
CA ALA A 122 -7.97 8.76 16.82
C ALA A 122 -8.00 10.19 17.40
N ARG A 123 -9.17 10.71 17.77
CA ARG A 123 -9.35 12.03 18.39
C ARG A 123 -8.71 12.10 19.77
N GLU A 124 -8.73 11.01 20.52
CA GLU A 124 -8.21 10.90 21.89
C GLU A 124 -6.71 10.61 21.95
N MET A 125 -6.04 10.46 20.80
CA MET A 125 -4.57 10.25 20.74
C MET A 125 -3.81 11.37 21.45
N THR A 126 -2.73 11.00 22.13
CA THR A 126 -1.81 11.94 22.77
C THR A 126 -0.74 12.47 21.81
N PRO A 127 -0.29 13.73 21.98
CA PRO A 127 -0.87 14.76 22.87
C PRO A 127 -2.20 15.30 22.31
N GLN A 128 -3.19 15.39 23.18
CA GLN A 128 -4.50 15.93 22.82
C GLN A 128 -4.43 17.41 22.43
N GLY A 129 -5.43 17.89 21.68
CA GLY A 129 -5.50 19.30 21.25
C GLY A 129 -4.45 19.70 20.22
N THR A 130 -3.68 18.75 19.69
CA THR A 130 -2.67 19.01 18.66
C THR A 130 -3.16 18.60 17.26
N LEU A 131 -2.40 18.99 16.22
CA LEU A 131 -2.74 18.64 14.84
C LEU A 131 -2.76 17.12 14.61
N ARG A 132 -1.94 16.36 15.34
CA ARG A 132 -1.81 14.92 15.11
C ARG A 132 -3.13 14.14 15.28
N PRO A 133 -3.85 14.19 16.41
CA PRO A 133 -5.16 13.54 16.56
C PRO A 133 -6.16 13.97 15.49
N ALA A 134 -6.28 15.28 15.24
CA ALA A 134 -7.19 15.82 14.25
C ALA A 134 -6.87 15.32 12.82
N THR A 135 -5.58 15.17 12.48
CA THR A 135 -5.17 14.64 11.18
C THR A 135 -5.56 13.18 11.00
N TYR A 136 -5.35 12.34 12.03
CA TYR A 136 -5.69 10.92 11.92
C TYR A 136 -7.19 10.67 11.95
N GLU A 137 -7.95 11.41 12.76
CA GLU A 137 -9.41 11.39 12.75
C GLU A 137 -9.95 11.73 11.36
N ALA A 138 -9.52 12.87 10.80
CA ALA A 138 -9.96 13.31 9.49
C ALA A 138 -9.53 12.35 8.36
N LEU A 139 -8.32 11.80 8.42
CA LEU A 139 -7.80 10.84 7.43
C LEU A 139 -8.61 9.53 7.44
N PHE A 140 -8.80 8.92 8.61
CA PHE A 140 -9.54 7.65 8.69
C PHE A 140 -11.01 7.84 8.34
N GLY A 141 -11.61 8.94 8.77
CA GLY A 141 -12.96 9.26 8.42
C GLY A 141 -13.14 9.49 6.91
N LEU A 142 -12.23 10.22 6.27
CA LEU A 142 -12.28 10.41 4.83
C LEU A 142 -12.19 9.08 4.07
N ILE A 143 -11.25 8.20 4.48
CA ILE A 143 -11.13 6.86 3.87
C ILE A 143 -12.41 6.05 4.07
N ALA A 144 -12.99 6.05 5.26
CA ALA A 144 -14.23 5.35 5.56
C ALA A 144 -15.43 5.91 4.76
N ALA A 145 -15.53 7.23 4.65
CA ALA A 145 -16.64 7.88 3.94
C ALA A 145 -16.58 7.74 2.42
N THR A 146 -15.37 7.72 1.83
CA THR A 146 -15.19 7.78 0.38
C THR A 146 -14.69 6.49 -0.25
N GLY A 147 -14.14 5.58 0.56
CA GLY A 147 -13.48 4.38 0.08
C GLY A 147 -12.19 4.67 -0.72
N LEU A 148 -11.54 5.79 -0.47
CA LEU A 148 -10.23 6.10 -1.03
C LEU A 148 -9.18 5.09 -0.56
N ARG A 149 -8.25 4.73 -1.45
CA ARG A 149 -7.06 4.01 -1.00
C ARG A 149 -6.21 4.91 -0.11
N ILE A 150 -5.56 4.34 0.89
CA ILE A 150 -4.68 5.12 1.77
C ILE A 150 -3.66 5.96 1.01
N SER A 151 -3.06 5.41 -0.05
CA SER A 151 -2.11 6.15 -0.89
C SER A 151 -2.77 7.34 -1.61
N GLU A 152 -4.01 7.21 -2.06
CA GLU A 152 -4.75 8.30 -2.70
C GLU A 152 -5.04 9.42 -1.68
N ALA A 153 -5.48 9.05 -0.47
CA ALA A 153 -5.73 10.02 0.61
C ALA A 153 -4.44 10.74 1.04
N LEU A 154 -3.31 10.04 1.16
CA LEU A 154 -2.03 10.63 1.55
C LEU A 154 -1.41 11.56 0.50
N HIS A 155 -1.75 11.41 -0.77
CA HIS A 155 -1.29 12.29 -1.86
C HIS A 155 -2.29 13.39 -2.21
N LEU A 156 -3.43 13.47 -1.50
CA LEU A 156 -4.44 14.49 -1.70
C LEU A 156 -3.86 15.87 -1.34
N ARG A 157 -3.98 16.84 -2.23
CA ARG A 157 -3.53 18.22 -2.03
C ARG A 157 -4.70 19.13 -1.67
N CYS A 158 -4.41 20.27 -1.08
CA CYS A 158 -5.45 21.23 -0.73
C CYS A 158 -6.26 21.67 -1.95
N LYS A 159 -5.64 21.85 -3.11
CA LYS A 159 -6.32 22.20 -4.38
C LYS A 159 -7.25 21.10 -4.94
N ASP A 160 -7.09 19.87 -4.47
CA ASP A 160 -7.88 18.73 -4.92
C ASP A 160 -9.18 18.58 -4.13
N VAL A 161 -9.41 19.46 -3.14
CA VAL A 161 -10.54 19.42 -2.21
C VAL A 161 -11.41 20.65 -2.38
N ASP A 162 -12.54 20.50 -3.04
CA ASP A 162 -13.56 21.54 -3.16
C ASP A 162 -14.65 21.29 -2.10
N LEU A 163 -14.55 22.01 -0.99
CA LEU A 163 -15.52 21.93 0.12
C LEU A 163 -16.80 22.75 -0.13
N VAL A 164 -16.81 23.60 -1.14
CA VAL A 164 -18.01 24.35 -1.56
C VAL A 164 -18.91 23.45 -2.39
N GLN A 165 -18.33 22.78 -3.39
CA GLN A 165 -19.05 21.82 -4.24
C GLN A 165 -19.14 20.42 -3.62
N GLY A 166 -18.45 20.17 -2.50
CA GLY A 166 -18.42 18.84 -1.88
C GLY A 166 -17.76 17.78 -2.77
N MET A 167 -16.63 18.10 -3.42
CA MET A 167 -15.98 17.23 -4.39
C MET A 167 -14.49 17.07 -4.11
N LEU A 168 -13.98 15.85 -4.35
CA LEU A 168 -12.55 15.56 -4.39
C LEU A 168 -12.10 15.22 -5.79
N THR A 169 -10.95 15.73 -6.20
CA THR A 169 -10.26 15.33 -7.44
C THR A 169 -9.14 14.38 -7.10
N ILE A 170 -9.30 13.08 -7.40
CA ILE A 170 -8.25 12.08 -7.18
C ILE A 170 -7.43 11.95 -8.45
N ARG A 171 -6.17 12.40 -8.37
CA ARG A 171 -5.24 12.40 -9.50
C ARG A 171 -4.38 11.16 -9.53
N GLN A 172 -3.93 10.77 -10.73
CA GLN A 172 -2.93 9.71 -10.93
C GLN A 172 -3.26 8.39 -10.20
N THR A 173 -4.50 7.92 -10.32
CA THR A 173 -4.87 6.58 -9.85
C THR A 173 -4.15 5.51 -10.68
N LYS A 174 -4.38 4.25 -10.37
CA LYS A 174 -3.88 3.12 -11.18
C LYS A 174 -4.22 3.37 -12.67
N PHE A 175 -3.21 3.32 -13.54
CA PHE A 175 -3.26 3.68 -14.97
C PHE A 175 -3.36 5.19 -15.29
N SER A 176 -2.83 6.06 -14.41
CA SER A 176 -2.77 7.53 -14.61
C SER A 176 -4.12 8.20 -14.86
N LYS A 177 -5.22 7.57 -14.45
CA LYS A 177 -6.57 8.13 -14.57
C LYS A 177 -6.88 9.02 -13.37
N SER A 178 -7.59 10.13 -13.62
CA SER A 178 -8.16 10.97 -12.56
C SER A 178 -9.66 10.69 -12.44
N ARG A 179 -10.22 10.85 -11.23
CA ARG A 179 -11.65 10.74 -10.99
C ARG A 179 -12.13 11.75 -9.95
N LEU A 180 -13.37 12.14 -10.07
CA LEU A 180 -14.07 12.92 -9.06
C LEU A 180 -14.74 11.98 -8.06
N VAL A 181 -14.76 12.38 -6.79
CA VAL A 181 -15.40 11.65 -5.69
C VAL A 181 -16.27 12.64 -4.92
N PRO A 182 -17.62 12.47 -4.92
CA PRO A 182 -18.50 13.33 -4.17
C PRO A 182 -18.35 13.06 -2.66
N LEU A 183 -18.47 14.12 -1.88
CA LEU A 183 -18.48 14.09 -0.42
C LEU A 183 -19.90 14.28 0.11
N HIS A 184 -20.28 13.46 1.07
CA HIS A 184 -21.51 13.71 1.84
C HIS A 184 -21.33 14.96 2.71
N ALA A 185 -22.44 15.67 3.01
CA ALA A 185 -22.42 16.92 3.77
C ALA A 185 -21.70 16.80 5.13
N THR A 186 -21.81 15.65 5.81
CA THR A 186 -21.11 15.40 7.08
C THR A 186 -19.59 15.34 6.89
N ALA A 187 -19.12 14.71 5.82
CA ALA A 187 -17.70 14.65 5.48
C ALA A 187 -17.15 16.05 5.11
N VAL A 188 -17.95 16.85 4.40
CA VAL A 188 -17.61 18.26 4.11
C VAL A 188 -17.41 19.03 5.40
N LYS A 189 -18.37 18.99 6.34
CA LYS A 189 -18.28 19.67 7.65
C LYS A 189 -17.04 19.22 8.44
N ALA A 190 -16.76 17.93 8.48
CA ALA A 190 -15.58 17.41 9.19
C ALA A 190 -14.27 17.87 8.55
N LEU A 191 -14.17 17.89 7.23
CA LEU A 191 -13.01 18.41 6.52
C LEU A 191 -12.87 19.92 6.68
N GLN A 192 -13.96 20.69 6.71
CA GLN A 192 -13.94 22.12 7.02
C GLN A 192 -13.36 22.36 8.42
N LYS A 193 -13.84 21.61 9.43
CA LYS A 193 -13.30 21.67 10.79
C LYS A 193 -11.81 21.32 10.83
N TYR A 194 -11.41 20.25 10.16
CA TYR A 194 -10.01 19.84 10.09
C TYR A 194 -9.14 20.90 9.40
N THR A 195 -9.56 21.43 8.25
CA THR A 195 -8.77 22.41 7.50
C THR A 195 -8.63 23.73 8.24
N ALA A 196 -9.67 24.19 8.92
CA ALA A 196 -9.62 25.36 9.80
C ALA A 196 -8.62 25.13 10.96
N PHE A 197 -8.67 23.98 11.61
CA PHE A 197 -7.73 23.64 12.69
C PHE A 197 -6.29 23.49 12.18
N ARG A 198 -6.11 22.84 11.01
CA ARG A 198 -4.81 22.67 10.36
C ARG A 198 -4.13 24.03 10.08
N GLN A 199 -4.90 25.05 9.70
CA GLN A 199 -4.38 26.39 9.39
C GLN A 199 -3.68 27.04 10.57
N LEU A 200 -4.01 26.68 11.80
CA LEU A 200 -3.35 27.19 13.00
C LEU A 200 -1.90 26.68 13.14
N TYR A 201 -1.56 25.59 12.47
CA TYR A 201 -0.24 24.94 12.56
C TYR A 201 0.58 25.09 11.27
N VAL A 202 -0.07 25.04 10.10
CA VAL A 202 0.61 24.99 8.82
C VAL A 202 -0.08 25.92 7.82
N PRO A 203 0.66 26.84 7.18
CA PRO A 203 0.11 27.74 6.18
C PRO A 203 -0.59 26.98 5.03
N VAL A 204 -1.72 27.48 4.60
CA VAL A 204 -2.43 26.92 3.45
C VAL A 204 -1.72 27.29 2.16
N ARG A 205 -1.31 26.27 1.41
CA ARG A 205 -0.83 26.39 0.04
C ARG A 205 -1.58 25.39 -0.80
N LEU A 206 -2.04 25.80 -1.98
CA LEU A 206 -2.83 24.95 -2.88
C LEU A 206 -2.14 23.63 -3.21
N GLU A 207 -0.82 23.67 -3.40
CA GLU A 207 0.01 22.50 -3.72
C GLU A 207 0.41 21.67 -2.50
N ALA A 208 0.16 22.16 -1.28
CA ALA A 208 0.48 21.42 -0.06
C ALA A 208 -0.43 20.20 0.10
N LEU A 209 0.11 19.15 0.73
CA LEU A 209 -0.69 17.98 1.10
C LEU A 209 -1.77 18.36 2.10
N LEU A 210 -2.95 17.73 1.96
CA LEU A 210 -4.06 17.95 2.87
C LEU A 210 -3.72 17.42 4.28
N PHE A 211 -3.27 16.16 4.35
CA PHE A 211 -2.93 15.51 5.62
C PHE A 211 -1.43 15.61 5.90
N VAL A 212 -1.10 16.30 6.97
CA VAL A 212 0.30 16.61 7.35
C VAL A 212 0.54 16.30 8.82
N SER A 213 1.81 16.10 9.17
CA SER A 213 2.28 16.03 10.55
C SER A 213 2.28 17.41 11.20
N ALA A 214 2.55 17.48 12.51
CA ALA A 214 2.70 18.73 13.23
C ALA A 214 3.81 19.64 12.67
N SER A 215 4.82 19.06 12.00
CA SER A 215 5.89 19.82 11.33
C SER A 215 5.50 20.29 9.91
N GLY A 216 4.29 20.01 9.44
CA GLY A 216 3.85 20.33 8.07
C GLY A 216 4.32 19.32 7.01
N ALA A 217 5.08 18.32 7.39
CA ALA A 217 5.51 17.27 6.46
C ALA A 217 4.37 16.29 6.14
N GLY A 218 4.36 15.73 4.92
CA GLY A 218 3.40 14.71 4.54
C GLY A 218 3.50 13.45 5.41
N LEU A 219 2.37 12.80 5.64
CA LEU A 219 2.34 11.54 6.40
C LEU A 219 2.97 10.39 5.60
N VAL A 220 3.82 9.61 6.27
CA VAL A 220 4.40 8.41 5.68
C VAL A 220 3.44 7.23 5.86
N ASN A 221 3.19 6.49 4.78
CA ASN A 221 2.25 5.35 4.76
C ASN A 221 2.53 4.34 5.90
N ARG A 222 3.81 3.99 6.12
CA ARG A 222 4.21 3.07 7.21
C ARG A 222 3.80 3.60 8.59
N THR A 223 3.99 4.91 8.82
CA THR A 223 3.61 5.55 10.09
C THR A 223 2.10 5.50 10.30
N VAL A 224 1.32 5.75 9.24
CA VAL A 224 -0.16 5.67 9.31
C VAL A 224 -0.62 4.26 9.63
N HIS A 225 -0.03 3.23 9.01
CA HIS A 225 -0.31 1.84 9.35
C HIS A 225 0.02 1.53 10.82
N GLY A 226 1.19 1.97 11.31
CA GLY A 226 1.57 1.76 12.71
C GLY A 226 0.64 2.44 13.71
N VAL A 227 0.13 3.64 13.39
CA VAL A 227 -0.91 4.30 14.21
C VAL A 227 -2.21 3.51 14.19
N PHE A 228 -2.66 3.09 13.01
CA PHE A 228 -3.87 2.28 12.90
C PHE A 228 -3.77 0.95 13.67
N GLU A 229 -2.63 0.26 13.60
CA GLU A 229 -2.40 -1.00 14.33
C GLU A 229 -2.46 -0.80 15.84
N ARG A 230 -1.94 0.32 16.35
CA ARG A 230 -2.04 0.68 17.76
C ARG A 230 -3.48 0.93 18.17
N LEU A 231 -4.23 1.78 17.45
CA LEU A 231 -5.63 2.05 17.73
C LEU A 231 -6.48 0.77 17.66
N ARG A 232 -6.20 -0.09 16.68
CA ARG A 232 -6.83 -1.41 16.58
C ARG A 232 -6.60 -2.26 17.83
N ALA A 233 -5.37 -2.26 18.36
CA ALA A 233 -5.04 -3.01 19.58
C ALA A 233 -5.74 -2.40 20.80
N GLU A 234 -5.78 -1.09 20.95
CA GLU A 234 -6.50 -0.37 21.99
C GLU A 234 -8.02 -0.66 21.97
N LEU A 235 -8.60 -0.80 20.78
CA LEU A 235 -10.00 -1.16 20.57
C LEU A 235 -10.28 -2.67 20.73
N GLY A 236 -9.26 -3.49 20.98
CA GLY A 236 -9.40 -4.94 21.14
C GLY A 236 -9.83 -5.68 19.87
N TRP A 237 -9.58 -5.11 18.69
CA TRP A 237 -10.01 -5.73 17.44
C TRP A 237 -9.05 -6.83 16.98
N ILE A 238 -9.57 -8.04 16.96
CA ILE A 238 -8.85 -9.27 16.57
C ILE A 238 -9.45 -9.88 15.30
N ALA A 239 -8.78 -10.88 14.75
CA ALA A 239 -9.31 -11.69 13.65
C ALA A 239 -10.58 -12.44 14.11
N ARG A 240 -11.59 -12.50 13.23
CA ARG A 240 -12.88 -13.16 13.52
C ARG A 240 -13.11 -14.29 12.51
N GLY A 241 -12.99 -15.51 12.94
CA GLY A 241 -13.19 -16.68 12.10
C GLY A 241 -12.26 -16.71 10.88
N ALA A 242 -12.82 -16.79 9.69
CA ALA A 242 -12.07 -16.77 8.41
C ALA A 242 -11.63 -15.38 7.97
N HIS A 243 -12.01 -14.30 8.68
CA HIS A 243 -11.63 -12.93 8.35
C HIS A 243 -10.27 -12.59 8.96
N ALA A 244 -9.48 -11.83 8.23
CA ALA A 244 -8.27 -11.24 8.78
C ALA A 244 -8.61 -10.25 9.92
N ALA A 245 -7.63 -9.97 10.80
CA ALA A 245 -7.76 -8.85 11.71
C ALA A 245 -8.04 -7.55 10.92
N PRO A 246 -8.89 -6.64 11.43
CA PRO A 246 -9.26 -5.40 10.76
C PRO A 246 -8.03 -4.63 10.28
N ARG A 247 -8.01 -4.21 9.02
CA ARG A 247 -6.92 -3.46 8.40
C ARG A 247 -7.42 -2.13 7.87
N ILE A 248 -6.55 -1.14 7.83
CA ILE A 248 -6.87 0.17 7.24
C ILE A 248 -7.35 0.05 5.77
N HIS A 249 -6.84 -0.94 5.03
CA HIS A 249 -7.28 -1.19 3.65
C HIS A 249 -8.72 -1.68 3.56
N ASP A 250 -9.22 -2.34 4.59
CA ASP A 250 -10.59 -2.84 4.62
C ASP A 250 -11.62 -1.70 4.78
N LEU A 251 -11.21 -0.51 5.32
CA LEU A 251 -12.03 0.72 5.34
C LEU A 251 -12.41 1.19 3.93
N SER A 252 -11.54 0.93 2.93
CA SER A 252 -11.76 1.31 1.54
C SER A 252 -12.47 0.24 0.70
N SER A 253 -12.98 -0.83 1.33
CA SER A 253 -13.65 -1.93 0.64
C SER A 253 -14.91 -1.46 -0.09
N PRO A 254 -15.23 -1.99 -1.30
CA PRO A 254 -16.47 -1.71 -2.01
C PRO A 254 -17.74 -2.01 -1.19
N TRP A 255 -17.68 -2.97 -0.30
CA TRP A 255 -18.76 -3.31 0.64
C TRP A 255 -19.05 -2.17 1.64
N CYS A 256 -18.03 -1.44 2.07
CA CYS A 256 -18.21 -0.22 2.86
C CYS A 256 -18.87 0.89 2.04
N LYS A 257 -18.68 0.93 0.70
CA LYS A 257 -19.29 1.93 -0.17
C LYS A 257 -20.81 1.75 -0.32
N GLN A 258 -21.32 0.53 -0.40
CA GLN A 258 -22.76 0.26 -0.48
C GLN A 258 -23.49 0.65 0.81
N LEU A 259 -22.83 0.56 1.95
CA LEU A 259 -23.34 1.04 3.23
C LEU A 259 -23.25 2.57 3.35
N ASN A 260 -22.25 3.20 2.71
CA ASN A 260 -22.04 4.65 2.79
C ASN A 260 -23.11 5.49 2.07
N SER A 261 -23.79 4.98 1.07
CA SER A 261 -24.96 5.67 0.49
C SER A 261 -26.13 5.80 1.49
N ARG A 262 -26.11 5.02 2.58
CA ARG A 262 -27.08 5.05 3.68
C ARG A 262 -26.50 5.65 4.99
N ARG A 263 -25.20 5.98 5.02
CA ARG A 263 -24.46 6.39 6.23
C ARG A 263 -24.36 7.92 6.38
N SER A 264 -25.49 8.59 6.53
CA SER A 264 -25.54 10.05 6.71
C SER A 264 -25.07 10.57 8.07
N GLY A 265 -24.67 9.72 9.02
CA GLY A 265 -24.45 10.11 10.43
C GLY A 265 -23.09 9.80 11.07
N ILE A 266 -22.09 9.28 10.34
CA ILE A 266 -20.83 8.80 10.96
C ILE A 266 -19.90 9.92 11.47
N TRP A 267 -20.10 11.14 11.00
CA TRP A 267 -19.37 12.32 11.44
C TRP A 267 -20.25 13.19 12.37
N VAL A 268 -20.44 12.79 13.60
CA VAL A 268 -21.08 13.62 14.64
C VAL A 268 -20.06 14.03 15.68
#